data_bc312a3f7b15c590c8038e77414bbe63
#
_entry.id   bc312a3f7b15c590c8038e77414bbe63
#
_cell.length_a   1.000
_cell.length_b   1.000
_cell.length_c   1.000
_cell.angle_alpha   90.00
_cell.angle_beta   90.00
_cell.angle_gamma   90.00
#
_symmetry.space_group_name_H-M   'P 1'
#
loop_
_entity.id
_entity.type
_entity.pdbx_description
1 polymer ?
#
loop_
_entity_poly.entity_id
_entity_poly.type
_entity_poly.pdbx_seq_one_letter_code
_entity_poly.pdbx_strand_id
1 'polypeptide(L)'
;MTPMAARLLTCAFALFATTTPLHAVEVADPNVKVDTSGLATLSGNPASNPYRGNARAADIGRTAFNQACARCHGIDAVNKGQVGPDLTKMDRACRRITDPAVQRLCVEDNDDFFLKSVQQGKFRVGVVHMPAWQDVLSPAAIWTLRTFLETRRGQ
;
A
#
# COMPACT_ATOMS: atom_id res chain seq x y z
N MET A 1 72.77 23.40 -32.76
CA MET A 1 72.27 22.06 -32.36
C MET A 1 71.47 22.25 -31.10
N THR A 2 70.15 22.34 -31.22
CA THR A 2 69.20 22.52 -30.13
C THR A 2 68.42 21.23 -29.90
N PRO A 3 68.28 20.68 -28.68
CA PRO A 3 67.54 19.47 -28.45
C PRO A 3 66.07 19.76 -28.37
N MET A 4 65.26 18.97 -29.11
CA MET A 4 63.81 18.90 -29.06
C MET A 4 63.39 18.23 -27.76
N ALA A 5 62.66 18.97 -26.95
CA ALA A 5 62.01 18.45 -25.76
C ALA A 5 60.69 17.79 -26.14
N ALA A 6 60.56 16.46 -25.98
CA ALA A 6 59.35 15.70 -26.17
C ALA A 6 58.40 15.95 -24.96
N ARG A 7 57.24 16.55 -25.20
CA ARG A 7 56.17 16.67 -24.20
C ARG A 7 55.32 15.42 -24.23
N LEU A 8 55.41 14.62 -23.18
CA LEU A 8 54.49 13.50 -22.90
C LEU A 8 53.13 14.06 -22.41
N LEU A 9 52.11 13.91 -23.22
CA LEU A 9 50.73 14.24 -22.87
C LEU A 9 50.14 13.05 -22.09
N THR A 10 50.04 13.16 -20.79
CA THR A 10 49.35 12.19 -19.93
C THR A 10 47.86 12.44 -20.02
N CYS A 11 47.13 11.61 -20.79
CA CYS A 11 45.66 11.56 -20.76
C CYS A 11 45.20 10.89 -19.46
N ALA A 12 44.72 11.68 -18.51
CA ALA A 12 44.02 11.17 -17.33
C ALA A 12 42.59 10.76 -17.72
N PHE A 13 42.35 9.46 -17.84
CA PHE A 13 41.01 8.91 -18.00
C PHE A 13 40.30 8.99 -16.64
N ALA A 14 39.40 9.95 -16.46
CA ALA A 14 38.52 10.01 -15.32
C ALA A 14 37.42 8.93 -15.50
N LEU A 15 37.51 7.84 -14.73
CA LEU A 15 36.42 6.88 -14.61
C LEU A 15 35.22 7.54 -13.85
N PHE A 16 34.24 8.00 -14.59
CA PHE A 16 32.94 8.34 -14.01
C PHE A 16 32.24 7.04 -13.62
N ALA A 17 32.30 6.70 -12.35
CA ALA A 17 31.43 5.64 -11.78
C ALA A 17 29.97 6.13 -11.81
N THR A 18 29.21 5.70 -12.81
CA THR A 18 27.77 5.90 -12.84
C THR A 18 27.13 5.00 -11.79
N THR A 19 26.79 5.57 -10.62
CA THR A 19 25.97 4.90 -9.62
C THR A 19 24.54 4.85 -10.16
N THR A 20 24.15 3.73 -10.75
CA THR A 20 22.74 3.46 -11.04
C THR A 20 22.00 3.34 -9.71
N PRO A 21 20.90 4.10 -9.47
CA PRO A 21 20.11 3.91 -8.27
C PRO A 21 19.54 2.49 -8.29
N LEU A 22 19.95 1.66 -7.32
CA LEU A 22 19.25 0.40 -7.05
C LEU A 22 17.82 0.77 -6.61
N HIS A 23 16.85 0.56 -7.46
CA HIS A 23 15.45 0.61 -7.06
C HIS A 23 15.22 -0.58 -6.13
N ALA A 24 15.13 -0.31 -4.83
CA ALA A 24 14.79 -1.32 -3.86
C ALA A 24 13.39 -1.86 -4.22
N VAL A 25 13.29 -3.18 -4.36
CA VAL A 25 12.00 -3.84 -4.52
C VAL A 25 11.20 -3.57 -3.25
N GLU A 26 10.02 -2.96 -3.41
CA GLU A 26 9.14 -2.69 -2.28
C GLU A 26 8.60 -4.02 -1.73
N VAL A 27 8.97 -4.35 -0.50
CA VAL A 27 8.50 -5.55 0.21
C VAL A 27 7.71 -5.15 1.44
N ALA A 28 6.75 -5.99 1.83
CA ALA A 28 6.02 -5.80 3.09
C ALA A 28 6.98 -5.95 4.28
N ASP A 29 6.88 -5.04 5.26
CA ASP A 29 7.69 -5.12 6.48
C ASP A 29 7.22 -6.32 7.33
N PRO A 30 8.05 -7.36 7.52
CA PRO A 30 7.66 -8.55 8.28
C PRO A 30 7.49 -8.28 9.77
N ASN A 31 7.95 -7.12 10.26
CA ASN A 31 7.84 -6.75 11.67
C ASN A 31 6.49 -6.13 12.04
N VAL A 32 5.65 -5.80 11.05
CA VAL A 32 4.30 -5.31 11.31
C VAL A 32 3.48 -6.39 12.01
N LYS A 33 3.02 -6.10 13.22
CA LYS A 33 2.18 -7.00 14.02
C LYS A 33 0.88 -6.30 14.34
N VAL A 34 -0.23 -6.96 14.04
CA VAL A 34 -1.58 -6.44 14.28
C VAL A 34 -2.30 -7.37 15.24
N ASP A 35 -2.55 -6.88 16.45
CA ASP A 35 -3.35 -7.62 17.43
C ASP A 35 -4.84 -7.44 17.14
N THR A 36 -5.48 -8.51 16.72
CA THR A 36 -6.93 -8.56 16.46
C THR A 36 -7.71 -9.25 17.58
N SER A 37 -7.09 -9.48 18.74
CA SER A 37 -7.76 -10.07 19.90
C SER A 37 -8.99 -9.25 20.32
N GLY A 38 -10.07 -9.96 20.69
CA GLY A 38 -11.34 -9.34 21.04
C GLY A 38 -12.20 -8.90 19.86
N LEU A 39 -11.79 -9.15 18.61
CA LEU A 39 -12.65 -9.17 17.45
C LEU A 39 -13.24 -10.57 17.23
N ALA A 40 -14.37 -10.64 16.52
CA ALA A 40 -14.95 -11.92 16.14
C ALA A 40 -13.95 -12.71 15.27
N THR A 41 -13.77 -14.00 15.61
CA THR A 41 -12.91 -14.90 14.85
C THR A 41 -13.53 -15.14 13.46
N LEU A 42 -12.68 -15.04 12.43
CA LEU A 42 -13.13 -15.29 11.06
C LEU A 42 -13.06 -16.78 10.71
N SER A 43 -14.15 -17.28 10.13
CA SER A 43 -14.17 -18.59 9.49
C SER A 43 -13.70 -18.43 8.03
N GLY A 44 -12.42 -18.66 7.78
CA GLY A 44 -11.84 -18.51 6.46
C GLY A 44 -11.61 -17.04 6.04
N ASN A 45 -11.79 -16.79 4.76
CA ASN A 45 -11.54 -15.49 4.14
C ASN A 45 -12.85 -14.94 3.55
N PRO A 46 -13.66 -14.18 4.33
CA PRO A 46 -14.96 -13.69 3.85
C PRO A 46 -14.78 -12.76 2.66
N ALA A 47 -15.74 -12.80 1.73
CA ALA A 47 -15.73 -11.99 0.51
C ALA A 47 -16.07 -10.51 0.77
N SER A 48 -16.68 -10.19 1.91
CA SER A 48 -17.03 -8.84 2.31
C SER A 48 -16.55 -8.53 3.73
N ASN A 49 -16.39 -7.24 4.05
CA ASN A 49 -15.86 -6.79 5.33
C ASN A 49 -16.76 -7.22 6.51
N PRO A 50 -16.32 -8.19 7.34
CA PRO A 50 -17.12 -8.69 8.46
C PRO A 50 -17.11 -7.75 9.67
N TYR A 51 -16.20 -6.77 9.69
CA TYR A 51 -16.07 -5.81 10.79
C TYR A 51 -16.65 -4.44 10.47
N ARG A 52 -17.42 -4.32 9.40
CA ARG A 52 -18.03 -3.05 8.97
C ARG A 52 -18.81 -2.39 10.11
N GLY A 53 -18.48 -1.12 10.41
CA GLY A 53 -19.10 -0.35 11.49
C GLY A 53 -18.57 -0.68 12.90
N ASN A 54 -17.63 -1.61 13.06
CA ASN A 54 -17.04 -1.93 14.34
C ASN A 54 -15.95 -0.89 14.70
N ALA A 55 -16.19 -0.09 15.74
CA ALA A 55 -15.28 0.97 16.16
C ALA A 55 -13.91 0.44 16.61
N ARG A 56 -13.88 -0.68 17.37
CA ARG A 56 -12.61 -1.31 17.80
C ARG A 56 -11.79 -1.78 16.60
N ALA A 57 -12.45 -2.41 15.61
CA ALA A 57 -11.76 -2.82 14.40
C ALA A 57 -11.22 -1.62 13.62
N ALA A 58 -11.93 -0.49 13.59
CA ALA A 58 -11.45 0.74 12.98
C ALA A 58 -10.22 1.31 13.68
N ASP A 59 -10.16 1.30 15.01
CA ASP A 59 -9.00 1.78 15.78
C ASP A 59 -7.77 0.89 15.57
N ILE A 60 -7.95 -0.44 15.59
CA ILE A 60 -6.90 -1.39 15.26
C ILE A 60 -6.41 -1.14 13.84
N GLY A 61 -7.33 -0.99 12.90
CA GLY A 61 -7.04 -0.72 11.49
C GLY A 61 -6.29 0.59 11.27
N ARG A 62 -6.62 1.66 12.02
CA ARG A 62 -5.89 2.92 11.97
C ARG A 62 -4.44 2.75 12.38
N THR A 63 -4.19 2.05 13.47
CA THR A 63 -2.85 1.79 13.98
C THR A 63 -2.05 0.98 12.96
N ALA A 64 -2.62 -0.13 12.47
CA ALA A 64 -2.00 -0.99 11.47
C ALA A 64 -1.74 -0.23 10.15
N PHE A 65 -2.68 0.60 9.71
CA PHE A 65 -2.54 1.41 8.50
C PHE A 65 -1.37 2.39 8.60
N ASN A 66 -1.25 3.08 9.73
CA ASN A 66 -0.18 4.04 9.92
C ASN A 66 1.20 3.38 10.02
N GLN A 67 1.29 2.13 10.46
CA GLN A 67 2.53 1.36 10.46
C GLN A 67 2.91 0.82 9.08
N ALA A 68 1.94 0.28 8.35
CA ALA A 68 2.19 -0.50 7.14
C ALA A 68 1.96 0.26 5.82
N CYS A 69 1.00 1.18 5.77
CA CYS A 69 0.45 1.74 4.54
C CYS A 69 0.73 3.23 4.38
N ALA A 70 0.89 3.97 5.50
CA ALA A 70 0.94 5.43 5.50
C ALA A 70 2.11 6.00 4.68
N ARG A 71 3.22 5.28 4.55
CA ARG A 71 4.37 5.71 3.74
C ARG A 71 3.96 6.03 2.30
N CYS A 72 3.07 5.22 1.73
CA CYS A 72 2.61 5.38 0.35
C CYS A 72 1.24 6.05 0.25
N HIS A 73 0.36 5.89 1.25
CA HIS A 73 -1.02 6.35 1.18
C HIS A 73 -1.33 7.55 2.09
N GLY A 74 -0.32 8.04 2.83
CA GLY A 74 -0.45 9.14 3.77
C GLY A 74 -0.96 8.70 5.15
N ILE A 75 -0.51 9.42 6.19
CA ILE A 75 -0.94 9.19 7.57
C ILE A 75 -2.46 9.36 7.65
N ASP A 76 -3.11 8.45 8.36
CA ASP A 76 -4.57 8.41 8.50
C ASP A 76 -5.30 8.38 7.14
N ALA A 77 -4.66 7.82 6.11
CA ALA A 77 -5.15 7.78 4.73
C ALA A 77 -5.33 9.16 4.07
N VAL A 78 -4.72 10.21 4.64
CA VAL A 78 -4.73 11.55 4.06
C VAL A 78 -3.56 11.69 3.10
N ASN A 79 -3.82 11.50 1.82
CA ASN A 79 -2.80 11.63 0.78
C ASN A 79 -2.48 13.10 0.51
N LYS A 80 -1.24 13.51 0.73
CA LYS A 80 -0.70 14.85 0.48
C LYS A 80 0.40 14.82 -0.60
N GLY A 81 0.23 14.01 -1.63
CA GLY A 81 1.21 13.84 -2.70
C GLY A 81 2.09 12.60 -2.56
N GLN A 82 1.73 11.65 -1.67
CA GLN A 82 2.36 10.34 -1.63
C GLN A 82 2.08 9.53 -2.91
N VAL A 83 2.95 8.56 -3.19
CA VAL A 83 2.92 7.79 -4.45
C VAL A 83 1.69 6.87 -4.59
N GLY A 84 1.06 6.47 -3.49
CA GLY A 84 -0.13 5.64 -3.50
C GLY A 84 -1.39 6.43 -3.85
N PRO A 85 -2.47 5.78 -4.31
CA PRO A 85 -3.75 6.44 -4.53
C PRO A 85 -4.37 6.94 -3.23
N ASP A 86 -5.24 7.95 -3.35
CA ASP A 86 -6.06 8.48 -2.27
C ASP A 86 -7.18 7.49 -1.91
N LEU A 87 -7.01 6.79 -0.79
CA LEU A 87 -7.94 5.75 -0.35
C LEU A 87 -9.21 6.30 0.30
N THR A 88 -9.29 7.60 0.61
CA THR A 88 -10.53 8.24 1.11
C THR A 88 -11.63 8.26 0.03
N LYS A 89 -11.26 8.09 -1.23
CA LYS A 89 -12.17 8.02 -2.38
C LYS A 89 -12.74 6.64 -2.64
N MET A 90 -12.30 5.64 -1.89
CA MET A 90 -12.84 4.29 -1.99
C MET A 90 -14.37 4.32 -1.79
N ASP A 91 -15.10 3.48 -2.50
CA ASP A 91 -16.57 3.42 -2.52
C ASP A 91 -17.30 4.70 -3.00
N ARG A 92 -16.59 5.71 -3.50
CA ARG A 92 -17.23 6.96 -3.93
C ARG A 92 -18.28 6.74 -5.03
N ALA A 93 -17.98 5.83 -5.96
CA ALA A 93 -18.92 5.46 -7.02
C ALA A 93 -20.14 4.71 -6.45
N CYS A 94 -19.91 3.73 -5.57
CA CYS A 94 -20.97 2.94 -4.94
C CYS A 94 -21.97 3.81 -4.16
N ARG A 95 -21.49 4.83 -3.44
CA ARG A 95 -22.35 5.76 -2.68
C ARG A 95 -23.30 6.60 -3.53
N ARG A 96 -23.10 6.66 -4.84
CA ARG A 96 -23.99 7.37 -5.78
C ARG A 96 -25.11 6.49 -6.32
N ILE A 97 -25.03 5.20 -6.08
CA ILE A 97 -26.05 4.25 -6.51
C ILE A 97 -27.26 4.39 -5.58
N THR A 98 -28.41 4.63 -6.15
CA THR A 98 -29.66 4.85 -5.40
C THR A 98 -30.39 3.55 -5.05
N ASP A 99 -30.21 2.50 -5.85
CA ASP A 99 -30.75 1.17 -5.56
C ASP A 99 -29.92 0.50 -4.46
N PRO A 100 -30.52 0.19 -3.28
CA PRO A 100 -29.75 -0.38 -2.16
C PRO A 100 -29.17 -1.76 -2.44
N ALA A 101 -29.81 -2.57 -3.28
CA ALA A 101 -29.29 -3.90 -3.63
C ALA A 101 -28.07 -3.79 -4.52
N VAL A 102 -28.13 -2.94 -5.54
CA VAL A 102 -27.00 -2.67 -6.43
C VAL A 102 -25.85 -1.97 -5.69
N GLN A 103 -26.18 -1.03 -4.79
CA GLN A 103 -25.19 -0.35 -3.95
C GLN A 103 -24.43 -1.36 -3.08
N ARG A 104 -25.13 -2.32 -2.46
CA ARG A 104 -24.50 -3.37 -1.65
C ARG A 104 -23.55 -4.21 -2.48
N LEU A 105 -23.97 -4.70 -3.64
CA LEU A 105 -23.12 -5.48 -4.55
C LEU A 105 -21.87 -4.70 -4.96
N CYS A 106 -22.00 -3.42 -5.28
CA CYS A 106 -20.86 -2.56 -5.59
C CYS A 106 -19.85 -2.47 -4.43
N VAL A 107 -20.33 -2.41 -3.19
CA VAL A 107 -19.46 -2.36 -2.01
C VAL A 107 -18.80 -3.73 -1.77
N GLU A 108 -19.50 -4.83 -1.98
CA GLU A 108 -18.95 -6.19 -1.90
C GLU A 108 -17.84 -6.41 -2.94
N ASP A 109 -18.03 -5.95 -4.17
CA ASP A 109 -17.00 -5.98 -5.22
C ASP A 109 -15.76 -5.15 -4.81
N ASN A 110 -15.95 -3.99 -4.20
CA ASN A 110 -14.85 -3.18 -3.69
C ASN A 110 -14.13 -3.83 -2.51
N ASP A 111 -14.84 -4.57 -1.66
CA ASP A 111 -14.26 -5.33 -0.56
C ASP A 111 -13.37 -6.46 -1.09
N ASP A 112 -13.83 -7.22 -2.07
CA ASP A 112 -13.06 -8.26 -2.74
C ASP A 112 -11.82 -7.68 -3.43
N PHE A 113 -11.99 -6.58 -4.16
CA PHE A 113 -10.87 -5.88 -4.80
C PHE A 113 -9.85 -5.38 -3.78
N PHE A 114 -10.30 -4.82 -2.64
CA PHE A 114 -9.44 -4.38 -1.56
C PHE A 114 -8.66 -5.55 -0.96
N LEU A 115 -9.35 -6.62 -0.59
CA LEU A 115 -8.73 -7.82 -0.01
C LEU A 115 -7.64 -8.38 -0.92
N LYS A 116 -7.95 -8.61 -2.20
CA LYS A 116 -7.00 -9.09 -3.20
C LYS A 116 -5.83 -8.13 -3.39
N SER A 117 -6.10 -6.82 -3.38
CA SER A 117 -5.06 -5.80 -3.52
C SER A 117 -4.06 -5.81 -2.38
N VAL A 118 -4.52 -5.98 -1.14
CA VAL A 118 -3.65 -6.05 0.03
C VAL A 118 -2.92 -7.39 0.07
N GLN A 119 -3.61 -8.49 -0.17
CA GLN A 119 -3.00 -9.81 -0.14
C GLN A 119 -1.91 -9.97 -1.19
N GLN A 120 -2.19 -9.62 -2.45
CA GLN A 120 -1.35 -9.91 -3.60
C GLN A 120 -0.42 -8.76 -3.99
N GLY A 121 -0.69 -7.55 -3.45
CA GLY A 121 0.02 -6.36 -3.89
C GLY A 121 -0.37 -5.89 -5.30
N LYS A 122 0.42 -4.98 -5.85
CA LYS A 122 0.26 -4.49 -7.22
C LYS A 122 1.58 -4.50 -7.95
N PHE A 123 1.58 -5.21 -9.06
CA PHE A 123 2.74 -5.35 -9.93
C PHE A 123 2.39 -4.85 -11.34
N ARG A 124 3.24 -4.01 -11.92
CA ARG A 124 3.08 -3.48 -13.27
C ARG A 124 4.42 -3.38 -13.96
N VAL A 125 4.50 -3.87 -15.18
CA VAL A 125 5.68 -3.73 -16.07
C VAL A 125 6.99 -4.07 -15.35
N GLY A 126 7.02 -5.19 -14.63
CA GLY A 126 8.23 -5.63 -13.92
C GLY A 126 8.53 -4.90 -12.60
N VAL A 127 7.65 -3.98 -12.16
CA VAL A 127 7.86 -3.18 -10.94
C VAL A 127 6.78 -3.45 -9.90
N VAL A 128 7.19 -3.65 -8.64
CA VAL A 128 6.28 -3.72 -7.50
C VAL A 128 5.86 -2.29 -7.13
N HIS A 129 4.57 -1.98 -7.30
CA HIS A 129 3.98 -0.70 -6.91
C HIS A 129 3.36 -0.73 -5.51
N MET A 130 2.92 -1.88 -5.07
CA MET A 130 2.44 -2.14 -3.72
C MET A 130 2.88 -3.56 -3.33
N PRO A 131 3.52 -3.76 -2.19
CA PRO A 131 3.93 -5.09 -1.76
C PRO A 131 2.74 -5.97 -1.41
N ALA A 132 2.92 -7.29 -1.53
CA ALA A 132 1.95 -8.28 -1.06
C ALA A 132 2.06 -8.41 0.46
N TRP A 133 0.92 -8.44 1.15
CA TRP A 133 0.85 -8.47 2.61
C TRP A 133 0.29 -9.78 3.17
N GLN A 134 -0.08 -10.75 2.32
CA GLN A 134 -0.71 -12.01 2.74
C GLN A 134 0.12 -12.83 3.74
N ASP A 135 1.46 -12.73 3.66
CA ASP A 135 2.38 -13.48 4.52
C ASP A 135 2.72 -12.72 5.83
N VAL A 136 2.26 -11.47 5.96
CA VAL A 136 2.50 -10.59 7.11
C VAL A 136 1.23 -10.32 7.88
N LEU A 137 0.13 -10.02 7.18
CA LEU A 137 -1.14 -9.66 7.78
C LEU A 137 -2.15 -10.80 7.69
N SER A 138 -2.74 -11.16 8.83
CA SER A 138 -3.88 -12.09 8.84
C SER A 138 -5.09 -11.50 8.11
N PRO A 139 -6.03 -12.33 7.62
CA PRO A 139 -7.28 -11.84 7.04
C PRO A 139 -8.04 -10.88 7.98
N ALA A 140 -8.06 -11.17 9.29
CA ALA A 140 -8.66 -10.29 10.27
C ALA A 140 -7.97 -8.91 10.31
N ALA A 141 -6.64 -8.87 10.31
CA ALA A 141 -5.88 -7.61 10.26
C ALA A 141 -6.20 -6.82 8.98
N ILE A 142 -6.28 -7.47 7.81
CA ILE A 142 -6.64 -6.81 6.55
C ILE A 142 -8.04 -6.19 6.63
N TRP A 143 -9.01 -6.88 7.22
CA TRP A 143 -10.36 -6.35 7.37
C TRP A 143 -10.45 -5.19 8.37
N THR A 144 -9.58 -5.13 9.37
CA THR A 144 -9.48 -3.92 10.23
C THR A 144 -9.02 -2.70 9.43
N LEU A 145 -8.06 -2.85 8.51
CA LEU A 145 -7.64 -1.78 7.59
C LEU A 145 -8.82 -1.28 6.75
N ARG A 146 -9.61 -2.20 6.19
CA ARG A 146 -10.80 -1.87 5.40
C ARG A 146 -11.81 -1.10 6.25
N THR A 147 -12.07 -1.56 7.49
CA THR A 147 -12.99 -0.91 8.42
C THR A 147 -12.53 0.51 8.78
N PHE A 148 -11.23 0.70 9.04
CA PHE A 148 -10.67 2.04 9.24
C PHE A 148 -10.89 2.95 8.03
N LEU A 149 -10.57 2.50 6.81
CA LEU A 149 -10.76 3.29 5.60
C LEU A 149 -12.21 3.69 5.37
N GLU A 150 -13.17 2.90 5.80
CA GLU A 150 -14.59 3.24 5.75
C GLU A 150 -14.91 4.47 6.64
N THR A 151 -14.19 4.68 7.74
CA THR A 151 -14.33 5.89 8.57
C THR A 151 -13.74 7.15 7.94
N ARG A 152 -12.90 6.99 6.91
CA ARG A 152 -12.21 8.11 6.24
C ARG A 152 -12.92 8.60 4.98
N ARG A 153 -14.09 8.07 4.68
CA ARG A 153 -14.88 8.42 3.50
C ARG A 153 -15.30 9.89 3.50
N GLY A 154 -14.95 10.61 2.45
CA GLY A 154 -15.41 12.00 2.26
C GLY A 154 -14.62 13.08 3.00
N GLN A 155 -13.43 12.74 3.47
CA GLN A 155 -12.50 13.72 4.05
C GLN A 155 -11.55 14.30 3.01
#